data_aef46137e5f5a1fbf36b162093b82b95
#
_entry.id   aef46137e5f5a1fbf36b162093b82b95
#
_cell.length_a   1.000
_cell.length_b   1.000
_cell.length_c   1.000
_cell.angle_alpha   90.00
_cell.angle_beta   90.00
_cell.angle_gamma   90.00
#
_symmetry.space_group_name_H-M   'P 1'
#
loop_
_entity.id
_entity.type
_entity.pdbx_description
1 polymer ?
#
loop_
_entity_poly.entity_id
_entity_poly.type
_entity_poly.pdbx_seq_one_letter_code
_entity_poly.pdbx_strand_id
1 'polypeptide(L)'
;FHPALLKAKELVDSGEVGPLMSIRARYGHGGRLGMEKEWRCQPEISGGGELVDQAPHLIDLSRWFLGDLALDYGHAPTLFWEMPADDNCFLALKSPAGQMAWLHASWTEWKNIFSFEIFGRVGKLHIEGLGGSYGTERLTLYKMLPEMGPPETTILEYPFPDTSWEREFADFSNAISGKVGSVGGTISDSYEVLKIVDRIYGRKVT
;
A
#
# COMPACT_ATOMS: atom_id res chain seq x y z
N PHE A 1 3.08 -7.35 -7.45
CA PHE A 1 4.05 -8.10 -8.31
C PHE A 1 5.45 -7.49 -8.29
N HIS A 2 5.67 -6.42 -7.54
CA HIS A 2 7.00 -5.86 -7.26
C HIS A 2 7.85 -6.86 -6.47
N PRO A 3 9.12 -7.11 -6.85
CA PRO A 3 9.96 -8.13 -6.23
C PRO A 3 10.20 -7.90 -4.73
N ALA A 4 10.33 -6.67 -4.27
CA ALA A 4 10.48 -6.38 -2.84
C ALA A 4 9.23 -6.76 -2.04
N LEU A 5 8.03 -6.51 -2.58
CA LEU A 5 6.76 -6.89 -1.94
C LEU A 5 6.59 -8.42 -1.89
N LEU A 6 6.90 -9.12 -2.99
CA LEU A 6 6.85 -10.59 -3.01
C LEU A 6 7.86 -11.18 -2.02
N LYS A 7 9.07 -10.64 -1.94
CA LYS A 7 10.08 -11.10 -0.98
C LYS A 7 9.70 -10.78 0.46
N ALA A 8 9.07 -9.63 0.70
CA ALA A 8 8.55 -9.29 2.02
C ALA A 8 7.46 -10.30 2.47
N LYS A 9 6.58 -10.70 1.55
CA LYS A 9 5.56 -11.71 1.84
C LYS A 9 6.18 -13.07 2.18
N GLU A 10 7.18 -13.51 1.41
CA GLU A 10 7.93 -14.72 1.70
C GLU A 10 8.55 -14.69 3.11
N LEU A 11 9.19 -13.58 3.50
CA LEU A 11 9.81 -13.42 4.81
C LEU A 11 8.79 -13.39 5.95
N VAL A 12 7.62 -12.80 5.72
CA VAL A 12 6.52 -12.84 6.69
C VAL A 12 5.98 -14.26 6.85
N ASP A 13 5.70 -14.94 5.74
CA ASP A 13 5.13 -16.29 5.74
C ASP A 13 6.09 -17.34 6.32
N SER A 14 7.40 -17.13 6.16
CA SER A 14 8.43 -17.99 6.80
C SER A 14 8.65 -17.70 8.28
N GLY A 15 8.02 -16.63 8.83
CA GLY A 15 8.14 -16.27 10.24
C GLY A 15 9.37 -15.47 10.62
N GLU A 16 10.14 -14.95 9.64
CA GLU A 16 11.40 -14.21 9.87
C GLU A 16 11.25 -12.96 10.76
N VAL A 17 10.08 -12.34 10.75
CA VAL A 17 9.78 -11.17 11.59
C VAL A 17 8.88 -11.50 12.78
N GLY A 18 8.47 -12.77 12.92
CA GLY A 18 7.53 -13.22 13.92
C GLY A 18 6.09 -12.71 13.68
N PRO A 19 5.18 -12.90 14.65
CA PRO A 19 3.80 -12.44 14.54
C PRO A 19 3.71 -10.94 14.25
N LEU A 20 2.93 -10.58 13.23
CA LEU A 20 2.78 -9.18 12.82
C LEU A 20 2.00 -8.38 13.87
N MET A 21 2.41 -7.14 14.09
CA MET A 21 1.80 -6.19 15.03
C MET A 21 1.13 -5.03 14.29
N SER A 22 1.84 -4.44 13.33
CA SER A 22 1.33 -3.26 12.63
C SER A 22 2.00 -3.04 11.28
N ILE A 23 1.35 -2.20 10.48
CA ILE A 23 1.87 -1.65 9.22
C ILE A 23 1.84 -0.12 9.32
N ARG A 24 2.85 0.53 8.76
CA ARG A 24 2.85 1.97 8.50
C ARG A 24 3.27 2.20 7.06
N ALA A 25 2.44 2.94 6.29
CA ALA A 25 2.75 3.13 4.89
C ALA A 25 2.42 4.53 4.39
N ARG A 26 3.20 4.97 3.39
CA ARG A 26 2.97 6.21 2.64
C ARG A 26 3.14 5.93 1.15
N TYR A 27 2.24 6.54 0.37
CA TYR A 27 2.30 6.49 -1.08
C TYR A 27 1.85 7.84 -1.64
N GLY A 28 2.61 8.43 -2.54
CA GLY A 28 2.22 9.72 -3.09
C GLY A 28 3.24 10.36 -4.02
N HIS A 29 2.88 11.55 -4.46
CA HIS A 29 3.70 12.40 -5.31
C HIS A 29 3.38 13.89 -5.06
N GLY A 30 4.06 14.81 -5.76
CA GLY A 30 3.84 16.25 -5.58
C GLY A 30 2.73 16.86 -6.41
N GLY A 31 2.15 16.08 -7.32
CA GLY A 31 1.27 16.65 -8.35
C GLY A 31 2.04 17.48 -9.36
N ARG A 32 1.33 18.29 -10.14
CA ARG A 32 1.87 19.25 -11.10
C ARG A 32 0.91 20.40 -11.32
N LEU A 33 1.42 21.57 -11.69
CA LEU A 33 0.59 22.72 -12.04
C LEU A 33 -0.39 22.37 -13.18
N GLY A 34 -1.65 22.71 -12.99
CA GLY A 34 -2.74 22.38 -13.92
C GLY A 34 -3.42 21.04 -13.66
N MET A 35 -2.91 20.25 -12.72
CA MET A 35 -3.51 18.95 -12.34
C MET A 35 -4.96 19.13 -11.85
N GLU A 36 -5.23 20.23 -11.18
CA GLU A 36 -6.57 20.56 -10.65
C GLU A 36 -7.67 20.62 -11.73
N LYS A 37 -7.28 20.73 -13.02
CA LYS A 37 -8.18 20.74 -14.17
C LYS A 37 -8.39 19.37 -14.81
N GLU A 38 -7.64 18.38 -14.38
CA GLU A 38 -7.72 17.04 -14.93
C GLU A 38 -8.95 16.30 -14.43
N TRP A 39 -9.39 15.30 -15.19
CA TRP A 39 -10.57 14.50 -14.85
C TRP A 39 -10.44 13.77 -13.50
N ARG A 40 -9.20 13.41 -13.11
CA ARG A 40 -8.90 12.78 -11.81
C ARG A 40 -9.26 13.66 -10.61
N CYS A 41 -9.24 14.97 -10.80
CA CYS A 41 -9.56 15.95 -9.77
C CYS A 41 -11.04 16.40 -9.78
N GLN A 42 -11.88 15.72 -10.58
CA GLN A 42 -13.33 15.97 -10.68
C GLN A 42 -14.08 14.78 -10.10
N PRO A 43 -14.56 14.84 -8.83
CA PRO A 43 -15.13 13.69 -8.12
C PRO A 43 -16.32 13.05 -8.81
N GLU A 44 -17.11 13.80 -9.58
CA GLU A 44 -18.24 13.31 -10.38
C GLU A 44 -17.80 12.41 -11.55
N ILE A 45 -16.52 12.49 -11.98
CA ILE A 45 -15.95 11.66 -13.04
C ILE A 45 -15.06 10.57 -12.43
N SER A 46 -14.15 10.95 -11.53
CA SER A 46 -13.14 10.06 -10.94
C SER A 46 -13.68 9.20 -9.78
N GLY A 47 -14.77 9.64 -9.16
CA GLY A 47 -15.29 9.03 -7.94
C GLY A 47 -14.65 9.55 -6.65
N GLY A 48 -13.65 10.44 -6.74
CA GLY A 48 -12.95 11.03 -5.59
C GLY A 48 -11.57 11.52 -5.98
N GLY A 49 -10.71 11.76 -5.00
CA GLY A 49 -9.33 12.19 -5.19
C GLY A 49 -8.32 11.11 -4.81
N GLU A 50 -7.35 11.48 -3.98
CA GLU A 50 -6.25 10.63 -3.57
C GLU A 50 -6.70 9.37 -2.80
N LEU A 51 -7.80 9.48 -2.06
CA LEU A 51 -8.38 8.33 -1.37
C LEU A 51 -8.88 7.23 -2.33
N VAL A 52 -9.31 7.59 -3.55
CA VAL A 52 -9.72 6.62 -4.59
C VAL A 52 -8.55 6.23 -5.49
N ASP A 53 -7.57 7.11 -5.69
CA ASP A 53 -6.47 6.89 -6.62
C ASP A 53 -5.37 6.01 -6.00
N GLN A 54 -4.72 6.41 -4.92
CA GLN A 54 -3.57 5.70 -4.37
C GLN A 54 -3.82 4.94 -3.06
N ALA A 55 -4.76 5.39 -2.22
CA ALA A 55 -5.01 4.69 -0.97
C ALA A 55 -5.50 3.23 -1.14
N PRO A 56 -6.25 2.85 -2.18
CA PRO A 56 -6.63 1.46 -2.40
C PRO A 56 -5.45 0.51 -2.45
N HIS A 57 -4.32 0.92 -3.04
CA HIS A 57 -3.10 0.12 -3.09
C HIS A 57 -2.53 -0.15 -1.68
N LEU A 58 -2.54 0.86 -0.81
CA LEU A 58 -2.06 0.70 0.57
C LEU A 58 -3.02 -0.15 1.42
N ILE A 59 -4.33 0.00 1.22
CA ILE A 59 -5.36 -0.79 1.91
C ILE A 59 -5.24 -2.25 1.48
N ASP A 60 -5.16 -2.51 0.18
CA ASP A 60 -5.06 -3.86 -0.37
C ASP A 60 -3.78 -4.57 0.11
N LEU A 61 -2.62 -3.92 -0.02
CA LEU A 61 -1.36 -4.44 0.52
C LEU A 61 -1.44 -4.73 2.01
N SER A 62 -2.06 -3.84 2.80
CA SER A 62 -2.22 -4.06 4.23
C SER A 62 -3.10 -5.27 4.53
N ARG A 63 -4.17 -5.48 3.75
CA ARG A 63 -5.02 -6.68 3.84
C ARG A 63 -4.27 -7.95 3.43
N TRP A 64 -3.40 -7.88 2.43
CA TRP A 64 -2.59 -9.01 1.99
C TRP A 64 -1.66 -9.54 3.08
N PHE A 65 -1.15 -8.66 3.96
CA PHE A 65 -0.30 -9.04 5.09
C PHE A 65 -1.06 -9.35 6.38
N LEU A 66 -2.11 -8.58 6.71
CA LEU A 66 -2.80 -8.65 8.00
C LEU A 66 -4.16 -9.36 7.94
N GLY A 67 -4.65 -9.71 6.74
CA GLY A 67 -5.99 -10.24 6.54
C GLY A 67 -7.06 -9.15 6.59
N ASP A 68 -8.26 -9.49 7.06
CA ASP A 68 -9.38 -8.55 7.09
C ASP A 68 -9.11 -7.35 8.00
N LEU A 69 -9.41 -6.16 7.44
CA LEU A 69 -9.24 -4.88 8.13
C LEU A 69 -10.55 -4.08 8.13
N ALA A 70 -10.87 -3.48 9.24
CA ALA A 70 -11.97 -2.54 9.38
C ALA A 70 -11.45 -1.11 9.59
N LEU A 71 -12.23 -0.13 9.12
CA LEU A 71 -11.93 1.28 9.33
C LEU A 71 -12.07 1.64 10.82
N ASP A 72 -11.00 2.13 11.44
CA ASP A 72 -10.96 2.69 12.79
C ASP A 72 -11.00 4.23 12.73
N TYR A 73 -10.22 4.84 11.83
CA TYR A 73 -10.22 6.27 11.52
C TYR A 73 -9.96 6.49 10.04
N GLY A 74 -10.60 7.49 9.45
CA GLY A 74 -10.35 7.91 8.07
C GLY A 74 -10.72 9.37 7.84
N HIS A 75 -9.83 10.10 7.16
CA HIS A 75 -10.04 11.49 6.79
C HIS A 75 -9.38 11.77 5.45
N ALA A 76 -10.14 12.37 4.53
CA ALA A 76 -9.69 12.69 3.17
C ALA A 76 -9.90 14.18 2.89
N PRO A 77 -8.97 15.06 3.36
CA PRO A 77 -9.05 16.50 3.13
C PRO A 77 -8.42 16.92 1.82
N THR A 78 -8.81 18.11 1.35
CA THR A 78 -8.07 18.90 0.37
C THR A 78 -7.27 19.95 1.13
N LEU A 79 -5.94 19.85 1.12
CA LEU A 79 -5.06 20.71 1.93
C LEU A 79 -4.32 21.76 1.13
N PHE A 80 -4.03 21.51 -0.12
CA PHE A 80 -3.18 22.37 -0.93
C PHE A 80 -3.78 22.70 -2.30
N TRP A 81 -4.22 21.71 -3.07
CA TRP A 81 -4.68 21.92 -4.43
C TRP A 81 -6.06 22.56 -4.47
N GLU A 82 -6.25 23.60 -5.32
CA GLU A 82 -7.55 24.26 -5.50
C GLU A 82 -8.48 23.40 -6.38
N MET A 83 -8.99 22.30 -5.82
CA MET A 83 -9.83 21.34 -6.52
C MET A 83 -10.91 20.77 -5.59
N PRO A 84 -12.02 20.23 -6.14
CA PRO A 84 -13.08 19.65 -5.33
C PRO A 84 -12.76 18.24 -4.79
N ALA A 85 -11.71 17.58 -5.31
CA ALA A 85 -11.25 16.27 -4.87
C ALA A 85 -10.29 16.38 -3.69
N ASP A 86 -10.22 15.35 -2.86
CA ASP A 86 -9.22 15.24 -1.80
C ASP A 86 -7.81 15.05 -2.38
N ASP A 87 -6.83 15.74 -1.82
CA ASP A 87 -5.41 15.64 -2.19
C ASP A 87 -4.58 14.88 -1.16
N ASN A 88 -5.19 14.53 -0.06
CA ASN A 88 -4.60 13.74 1.03
C ASN A 88 -5.62 12.78 1.62
N CYS A 89 -5.13 11.65 2.15
CA CYS A 89 -5.95 10.80 3.00
C CYS A 89 -5.13 10.16 4.11
N PHE A 90 -5.69 10.16 5.32
CA PHE A 90 -5.11 9.62 6.54
C PHE A 90 -6.02 8.51 7.06
N LEU A 91 -5.48 7.31 7.23
CA LEU A 91 -6.25 6.12 7.56
C LEU A 91 -5.63 5.37 8.74
N ALA A 92 -6.48 4.92 9.65
CA ALA A 92 -6.15 3.87 10.59
C ALA A 92 -7.12 2.71 10.38
N LEU A 93 -6.58 1.53 10.10
CA LEU A 93 -7.34 0.31 9.93
C LEU A 93 -6.96 -0.69 11.02
N LYS A 94 -7.91 -1.55 11.42
CA LYS A 94 -7.71 -2.51 12.50
C LYS A 94 -8.20 -3.89 12.10
N SER A 95 -7.40 -4.91 12.39
CA SER A 95 -7.80 -6.31 12.21
C SER A 95 -8.62 -6.82 13.41
N PRO A 96 -9.38 -7.91 13.26
CA PRO A 96 -10.04 -8.56 14.38
C PRO A 96 -9.09 -9.00 15.50
N ALA A 97 -7.82 -9.29 15.17
CA ALA A 97 -6.78 -9.64 16.13
C ALA A 97 -6.13 -8.43 16.82
N GLY A 98 -6.54 -7.20 16.47
CA GLY A 98 -6.05 -5.96 17.06
C GLY A 98 -4.81 -5.37 16.40
N GLN A 99 -4.32 -5.96 15.33
CA GLN A 99 -3.24 -5.38 14.52
C GLN A 99 -3.71 -4.09 13.84
N MET A 100 -2.79 -3.15 13.65
CA MET A 100 -3.11 -1.82 13.09
C MET A 100 -2.38 -1.58 11.76
N ALA A 101 -3.05 -0.92 10.82
CA ALA A 101 -2.42 -0.31 9.67
C ALA A 101 -2.63 1.21 9.70
N TRP A 102 -1.53 1.98 9.67
CA TRP A 102 -1.53 3.43 9.60
C TRP A 102 -1.04 3.86 8.22
N LEU A 103 -1.93 4.45 7.42
CA LEU A 103 -1.73 4.69 6.00
C LEU A 103 -1.91 6.17 5.66
N HIS A 104 -1.06 6.68 4.78
CA HIS A 104 -1.14 8.02 4.24
C HIS A 104 -0.89 7.99 2.74
N ALA A 105 -1.86 8.43 1.94
CA ALA A 105 -1.64 8.72 0.53
C ALA A 105 -1.81 10.22 0.27
N SER A 106 -1.01 10.78 -0.68
CA SER A 106 -0.92 12.24 -0.81
C SER A 106 -0.42 12.69 -2.19
N TRP A 107 -1.07 13.73 -2.72
CA TRP A 107 -0.59 14.53 -3.85
C TRP A 107 0.22 15.75 -3.41
N THR A 108 0.65 15.80 -2.15
CA THR A 108 1.44 16.90 -1.58
C THR A 108 2.77 16.45 -0.96
N GLU A 109 3.31 15.33 -1.41
CA GLU A 109 4.62 14.81 -0.95
C GLU A 109 5.81 15.57 -1.58
N TRP A 110 5.57 16.41 -2.59
CA TRP A 110 6.57 17.18 -3.35
C TRP A 110 7.67 16.34 -4.00
N LYS A 111 7.59 15.05 -3.85
CA LYS A 111 8.47 14.03 -4.41
C LYS A 111 7.69 12.71 -4.48
N ASN A 112 7.93 11.92 -5.53
CA ASN A 112 7.37 10.59 -5.58
C ASN A 112 7.94 9.74 -4.44
N ILE A 113 7.06 9.15 -3.65
CA ILE A 113 7.40 8.32 -2.50
C ILE A 113 6.54 7.06 -2.46
N PHE A 114 7.18 5.94 -2.17
CA PHE A 114 6.54 4.74 -1.68
C PHE A 114 7.35 4.23 -0.50
N SER A 115 6.70 4.00 0.63
CA SER A 115 7.33 3.48 1.84
C SER A 115 6.30 2.59 2.55
N PHE A 116 6.63 1.33 2.73
CA PHE A 116 5.75 0.35 3.35
C PHE A 116 6.53 -0.43 4.41
N GLU A 117 6.18 -0.22 5.68
CA GLU A 117 6.85 -0.79 6.84
C GLU A 117 5.95 -1.83 7.51
N ILE A 118 6.48 -3.03 7.72
CA ILE A 118 5.79 -4.15 8.36
C ILE A 118 6.51 -4.47 9.66
N PHE A 119 5.81 -4.33 10.79
CA PHE A 119 6.37 -4.54 12.11
C PHE A 119 5.92 -5.90 12.68
N GLY A 120 6.87 -6.77 12.91
CA GLY A 120 6.68 -8.03 13.61
C GLY A 120 7.31 -8.01 15.01
N ARG A 121 7.08 -9.06 15.80
CA ARG A 121 7.56 -9.13 17.19
C ARG A 121 9.07 -9.31 17.34
N VAL A 122 9.74 -9.79 16.29
CA VAL A 122 11.19 -10.07 16.32
C VAL A 122 11.96 -9.33 15.22
N GLY A 123 11.28 -8.57 14.39
CA GLY A 123 11.92 -7.82 13.31
C GLY A 123 10.93 -6.91 12.57
N LYS A 124 11.49 -6.13 11.65
CA LYS A 124 10.75 -5.20 10.81
C LYS A 124 11.21 -5.36 9.36
N LEU A 125 10.26 -5.26 8.43
CA LEU A 125 10.54 -5.10 7.00
C LEU A 125 10.22 -3.67 6.59
N HIS A 126 11.04 -3.10 5.73
CA HIS A 126 10.80 -1.79 5.13
C HIS A 126 11.00 -1.89 3.62
N ILE A 127 9.93 -1.66 2.86
CA ILE A 127 9.96 -1.57 1.41
C ILE A 127 9.95 -0.11 1.02
N GLU A 128 10.90 0.30 0.19
CA GLU A 128 11.03 1.67 -0.33
C GLU A 128 11.18 1.64 -1.84
N GLY A 129 10.60 2.64 -2.50
CA GLY A 129 10.65 2.76 -3.96
C GLY A 129 9.83 1.70 -4.69
N LEU A 130 9.51 1.99 -5.94
CA LEU A 130 8.81 1.09 -6.87
C LEU A 130 9.45 1.13 -8.27
N GLY A 131 10.73 1.53 -8.34
CA GLY A 131 11.37 1.80 -9.62
C GLY A 131 10.99 3.16 -10.22
N GLY A 132 11.59 3.49 -11.36
CA GLY A 132 11.31 4.73 -12.08
C GLY A 132 11.45 5.98 -11.20
N SER A 133 10.42 6.83 -11.24
CA SER A 133 10.39 8.09 -10.49
C SER A 133 10.22 7.92 -8.96
N TYR A 134 9.84 6.74 -8.49
CA TYR A 134 9.77 6.40 -7.07
C TYR A 134 11.10 5.96 -6.46
N GLY A 135 12.15 5.87 -7.28
CA GLY A 135 13.49 5.43 -6.86
C GLY A 135 13.66 3.92 -6.88
N THR A 136 14.91 3.50 -6.68
CA THR A 136 15.27 2.07 -6.67
C THR A 136 14.42 1.32 -5.64
N GLU A 137 13.81 0.23 -6.08
CA GLU A 137 13.04 -0.63 -5.21
C GLU A 137 13.98 -1.38 -4.26
N ARG A 138 13.68 -1.31 -2.96
CA ARG A 138 14.51 -1.85 -1.89
C ARG A 138 13.66 -2.50 -0.81
N LEU A 139 14.12 -3.63 -0.30
CA LEU A 139 13.62 -4.26 0.91
C LEU A 139 14.73 -4.28 1.96
N THR A 140 14.47 -3.73 3.13
CA THR A 140 15.35 -3.82 4.29
C THR A 140 14.69 -4.67 5.38
N LEU A 141 15.40 -5.70 5.82
CA LEU A 141 15.03 -6.50 6.99
C LEU A 141 15.88 -6.04 8.18
N TYR A 142 15.23 -5.69 9.28
CA TYR A 142 15.84 -5.40 10.57
C TYR A 142 15.45 -6.50 11.55
N LYS A 143 16.44 -7.24 12.07
CA LYS A 143 16.25 -8.25 13.12
C LYS A 143 16.65 -7.70 14.48
N MET A 144 15.78 -7.82 15.46
CA MET A 144 16.09 -7.45 16.83
C MET A 144 17.10 -8.41 17.43
N LEU A 145 18.10 -7.86 18.11
CA LEU A 145 19.04 -8.64 18.90
C LEU A 145 18.55 -8.74 20.36
N PRO A 146 18.70 -9.91 21.00
CA PRO A 146 18.30 -10.11 22.40
C PRO A 146 18.93 -9.10 23.37
N GLU A 147 20.15 -8.64 23.06
CA GLU A 147 20.94 -7.72 23.86
C GLU A 147 20.53 -6.25 23.73
N MET A 148 19.52 -5.95 22.93
CA MET A 148 19.08 -4.58 22.64
C MET A 148 20.23 -3.68 22.16
N GLY A 149 20.57 -3.82 20.91
CA GLY A 149 21.56 -2.99 20.22
C GLY A 149 21.01 -2.53 18.86
N PRO A 150 21.86 -1.99 17.99
CA PRO A 150 21.49 -1.80 16.59
C PRO A 150 21.02 -3.14 16.00
N PRO A 151 19.89 -3.17 15.27
CA PRO A 151 19.39 -4.41 14.69
C PRO A 151 20.36 -4.95 13.63
N GLU A 152 20.43 -6.26 13.50
CA GLU A 152 21.01 -6.87 12.32
C GLU A 152 20.22 -6.44 11.09
N THR A 153 20.92 -5.89 10.09
CA THR A 153 20.28 -5.26 8.93
C THR A 153 20.69 -5.95 7.65
N THR A 154 19.72 -6.45 6.90
CA THR A 154 19.90 -7.01 5.56
C THR A 154 19.17 -6.13 4.54
N ILE A 155 19.87 -5.71 3.49
CA ILE A 155 19.30 -4.87 2.42
C ILE A 155 19.31 -5.67 1.12
N LEU A 156 18.16 -5.73 0.47
CA LEU A 156 17.97 -6.30 -0.87
C LEU A 156 17.52 -5.17 -1.80
N GLU A 157 18.30 -4.93 -2.85
CA GLU A 157 17.97 -3.91 -3.86
C GLU A 157 17.60 -4.56 -5.19
N TYR A 158 16.64 -3.95 -5.87
CA TYR A 158 16.13 -4.40 -7.16
C TYR A 158 16.30 -3.27 -8.18
N PRO A 159 17.54 -3.02 -8.66
CA PRO A 159 17.85 -1.90 -9.57
C PRO A 159 17.48 -2.18 -11.03
N PHE A 160 16.53 -3.09 -11.25
CA PHE A 160 16.08 -3.51 -12.58
C PHE A 160 14.87 -2.70 -13.05
N PRO A 161 14.60 -2.68 -14.37
CA PRO A 161 13.35 -2.13 -14.86
C PRO A 161 12.13 -2.79 -14.20
N ASP A 162 11.08 -2.00 -13.99
CA ASP A 162 9.82 -2.50 -13.45
C ASP A 162 9.19 -3.52 -14.42
N THR A 163 9.05 -4.76 -13.97
CA THR A 163 8.38 -5.85 -14.67
C THR A 163 7.11 -6.31 -13.97
N SER A 164 6.58 -5.51 -13.05
CA SER A 164 5.40 -5.88 -12.25
C SER A 164 4.18 -6.13 -13.13
N TRP A 165 3.95 -5.31 -14.16
CA TRP A 165 2.87 -5.46 -15.12
C TRP A 165 2.96 -6.75 -15.95
N GLU A 166 4.16 -7.13 -16.38
CA GLU A 166 4.38 -8.38 -17.12
C GLU A 166 4.06 -9.59 -16.24
N ARG A 167 4.47 -9.54 -14.97
CA ARG A 167 4.21 -10.60 -13.98
C ARG A 167 2.73 -10.70 -13.65
N GLU A 168 2.07 -9.57 -13.45
CA GLU A 168 0.64 -9.51 -13.20
C GLU A 168 -0.15 -10.11 -14.38
N PHE A 169 0.17 -9.71 -15.61
CA PHE A 169 -0.48 -10.25 -16.80
C PHE A 169 -0.23 -11.75 -16.97
N ALA A 170 0.97 -12.23 -16.68
CA ALA A 170 1.29 -13.65 -16.72
C ALA A 170 0.50 -14.45 -15.67
N ASP A 171 0.39 -13.92 -14.44
CA ASP A 171 -0.39 -14.51 -13.36
C ASP A 171 -1.89 -14.59 -13.72
N PHE A 172 -2.45 -13.48 -14.21
CA PHE A 172 -3.83 -13.42 -14.69
C PHE A 172 -4.11 -14.44 -15.82
N SER A 173 -3.21 -14.53 -16.79
CA SER A 173 -3.32 -15.48 -17.91
C SER A 173 -3.24 -16.94 -17.44
N ASN A 174 -2.41 -17.24 -16.44
CA ASN A 174 -2.30 -18.55 -15.81
C ASN A 174 -3.58 -18.89 -15.03
N ALA A 175 -4.15 -17.94 -14.31
CA ALA A 175 -5.40 -18.12 -13.58
C ALA A 175 -6.57 -18.46 -14.52
N ILE A 176 -6.70 -17.74 -15.65
CA ILE A 176 -7.70 -18.06 -16.70
C ILE A 176 -7.51 -19.47 -17.24
N SER A 177 -6.26 -19.90 -17.42
CA SER A 177 -5.91 -21.22 -17.94
C SER A 177 -6.01 -22.34 -16.90
N GLY A 178 -6.39 -22.04 -15.67
CA GLY A 178 -6.47 -23.02 -14.56
C GLY A 178 -5.12 -23.59 -14.12
N LYS A 179 -4.02 -22.88 -14.40
CA LYS A 179 -2.66 -23.41 -14.20
C LYS A 179 -2.11 -23.16 -12.81
N VAL A 180 -2.52 -22.37 -11.97
CA VAL A 180 -2.09 -22.17 -10.55
C VAL A 180 -2.98 -21.10 -9.91
N GLY A 181 -3.13 -21.13 -8.59
CA GLY A 181 -3.79 -20.04 -7.86
C GLY A 181 -3.06 -18.71 -8.05
N SER A 182 -3.81 -17.65 -8.31
CA SER A 182 -3.29 -16.30 -8.45
C SER A 182 -2.71 -15.82 -7.13
N VAL A 183 -1.57 -15.13 -7.16
CA VAL A 183 -1.05 -14.35 -6.03
C VAL A 183 -1.67 -12.95 -5.99
N GLY A 184 -2.31 -12.53 -7.08
CA GLY A 184 -3.05 -11.27 -7.17
C GLY A 184 -4.35 -11.29 -6.36
N GLY A 185 -4.91 -10.11 -6.12
CA GLY A 185 -6.17 -9.93 -5.42
C GLY A 185 -7.37 -10.45 -6.24
N THR A 186 -8.43 -10.79 -5.52
CA THR A 186 -9.70 -11.22 -6.09
C THR A 186 -10.68 -10.03 -6.19
N ILE A 187 -11.81 -10.23 -6.90
CA ILE A 187 -12.93 -9.26 -6.89
C ILE A 187 -13.42 -9.01 -5.46
N SER A 188 -13.41 -10.03 -4.61
CA SER A 188 -13.79 -9.88 -3.20
C SER A 188 -12.84 -8.95 -2.44
N ASP A 189 -11.53 -9.04 -2.69
CA ASP A 189 -10.55 -8.16 -2.06
C ASP A 189 -10.76 -6.71 -2.50
N SER A 190 -10.95 -6.48 -3.80
CA SER A 190 -11.25 -5.15 -4.35
C SER A 190 -12.54 -4.57 -3.77
N TYR A 191 -13.56 -5.39 -3.59
CA TYR A 191 -14.82 -4.98 -2.97
C TYR A 191 -14.63 -4.55 -1.51
N GLU A 192 -13.87 -5.30 -0.71
CA GLU A 192 -13.59 -4.93 0.68
C GLU A 192 -12.76 -3.65 0.78
N VAL A 193 -11.83 -3.40 -0.14
CA VAL A 193 -11.09 -2.14 -0.23
C VAL A 193 -12.05 -0.97 -0.51
N LEU A 194 -12.93 -1.09 -1.51
CA LEU A 194 -13.90 -0.06 -1.87
C LEU A 194 -14.89 0.22 -0.75
N LYS A 195 -15.30 -0.77 0.04
CA LYS A 195 -16.13 -0.57 1.24
C LYS A 195 -15.48 0.36 2.26
N ILE A 196 -14.17 0.26 2.44
CA ILE A 196 -13.42 1.15 3.34
C ILE A 196 -13.42 2.56 2.77
N VAL A 197 -13.13 2.72 1.48
CA VAL A 197 -13.15 4.01 0.77
C VAL A 197 -14.53 4.69 0.88
N ASP A 198 -15.60 3.95 0.58
CA ASP A 198 -16.97 4.47 0.64
C ASP A 198 -17.39 4.92 2.05
N ARG A 199 -16.97 4.17 3.07
CA ARG A 199 -17.19 4.58 4.47
C ARG A 199 -16.54 5.91 4.81
N ILE A 200 -15.32 6.16 4.32
CA ILE A 200 -14.60 7.42 4.57
C ILE A 200 -15.30 8.59 3.87
N TYR A 201 -15.80 8.38 2.65
CA TYR A 201 -16.60 9.38 1.95
C TYR A 201 -18.04 9.53 2.48
N GLY A 202 -18.47 8.71 3.45
CA GLY A 202 -19.84 8.70 3.95
C GLY A 202 -20.86 8.17 2.94
N ARG A 203 -20.44 7.38 1.96
CA ARG A 203 -21.31 6.78 0.95
C ARG A 203 -21.95 5.51 1.49
N LYS A 204 -23.15 5.20 0.97
CA LYS A 204 -23.78 3.91 1.29
C LYS A 204 -23.03 2.79 0.61
N VAL A 205 -22.54 1.86 1.40
CA VAL A 205 -22.01 0.59 0.90
C VAL A 205 -23.20 -0.25 0.43
N THR A 206 -23.34 -0.43 -0.87
CA THR A 206 -24.41 -1.24 -1.49
C THR A 206 -23.95 -2.69 -1.66
#